data_e155d79e191b67560edb475c5a38ce28
#
_entry.id   e155d79e191b67560edb475c5a38ce28
#
_cell.length_a   1.000
_cell.length_b   1.000
_cell.length_c   1.000
_cell.angle_alpha   90.00
_cell.angle_beta   90.00
_cell.angle_gamma   90.00
#
_symmetry.space_group_name_H-M   'P 1'
#
loop_
_entity.id
_entity.type
_entity.pdbx_description
1 polymer ?
#
loop_
_entity_poly.entity_id
_entity_poly.type
_entity_poly.pdbx_seq_one_letter_code
_entity_poly.pdbx_strand_id
1 'polypeptide(L)'
;MKINKKLLLACFILSLTFFIGSCETESTESLVRVRVINSDSIPVQNAWVHVFSPGSTTVFTDPATSGQYWRKTGEDGWVDTVIGFDYGEAYLDVEASKGGWKGCSFIHAKEGQTSEINVIIKPFGDLNNGCPQ
;
A
#
# COMPACT_ATOMS: atom_id res chain seq x y z
N MET A 1 42.66 -42.41 -19.27
CA MET A 1 41.26 -42.31 -18.80
C MET A 1 40.42 -41.72 -19.93
N LYS A 2 39.61 -42.57 -20.59
CA LYS A 2 38.76 -42.09 -21.72
C LYS A 2 37.50 -41.44 -21.13
N ILE A 3 37.48 -40.11 -21.14
CA ILE A 3 36.28 -39.37 -20.73
C ILE A 3 35.20 -39.63 -21.75
N ASN A 4 34.08 -40.16 -21.30
CA ASN A 4 32.96 -40.55 -22.16
C ASN A 4 32.27 -39.27 -22.69
N LYS A 5 32.42 -39.00 -23.99
CA LYS A 5 31.90 -37.78 -24.64
C LYS A 5 30.39 -37.58 -24.39
N LYS A 6 29.64 -38.67 -24.18
CA LYS A 6 28.21 -38.61 -23.82
C LYS A 6 27.97 -38.06 -22.42
N LEU A 7 28.87 -38.35 -21.47
CA LEU A 7 28.77 -37.81 -20.10
C LEU A 7 29.07 -36.34 -20.04
N LEU A 8 30.05 -35.87 -20.83
CA LEU A 8 30.42 -34.47 -20.95
C LEU A 8 29.29 -33.62 -21.57
N LEU A 9 28.61 -34.17 -22.59
CA LEU A 9 27.48 -33.52 -23.23
C LEU A 9 26.27 -33.43 -22.28
N ALA A 10 26.01 -34.45 -21.49
CA ALA A 10 24.93 -34.44 -20.50
C ALA A 10 25.15 -33.43 -19.40
N CYS A 11 26.37 -33.27 -18.90
CA CYS A 11 26.72 -32.23 -17.91
C CYS A 11 26.60 -30.81 -18.49
N PHE A 12 26.92 -30.63 -19.77
CA PHE A 12 26.80 -29.31 -20.42
C PHE A 12 25.35 -28.90 -20.64
N ILE A 13 24.47 -29.86 -20.96
CA ILE A 13 23.02 -29.59 -21.10
C ILE A 13 22.41 -29.31 -19.72
N LEU A 14 22.84 -30.02 -18.68
CA LEU A 14 22.34 -29.82 -17.32
C LEU A 14 22.76 -28.46 -16.73
N SER A 15 23.93 -27.95 -17.08
CA SER A 15 24.39 -26.62 -16.64
C SER A 15 23.70 -25.45 -17.37
N LEU A 16 23.19 -25.68 -18.57
CA LEU A 16 22.48 -24.63 -19.34
C LEU A 16 21.07 -24.38 -18.83
N THR A 17 20.47 -25.32 -18.13
CA THR A 17 19.12 -25.17 -17.56
C THR A 17 19.07 -24.34 -16.28
N PHE A 18 20.20 -24.09 -15.62
CA PHE A 18 20.29 -23.26 -14.42
C PHE A 18 20.36 -21.76 -14.69
N PHE A 19 20.51 -21.33 -15.94
CA PHE A 19 20.58 -19.91 -16.32
C PHE A 19 19.25 -19.31 -16.80
N ILE A 20 18.12 -19.99 -16.62
CA ILE A 20 16.83 -19.31 -16.73
C ILE A 20 16.69 -18.50 -15.44
N GLY A 21 17.45 -17.40 -15.39
CA GLY A 21 17.31 -16.40 -14.34
C GLY A 21 15.85 -15.99 -14.30
N SER A 22 15.24 -16.18 -13.16
CA SER A 22 13.98 -15.57 -12.80
C SER A 22 14.13 -14.08 -13.06
N CYS A 23 13.58 -13.61 -14.16
CA CYS A 23 13.35 -12.19 -14.36
C CYS A 23 12.21 -11.85 -13.41
N GLU A 24 12.51 -11.53 -12.15
CA GLU A 24 11.56 -10.85 -11.28
C GLU A 24 11.28 -9.52 -11.97
N THR A 25 10.10 -9.40 -12.55
CA THR A 25 9.55 -8.13 -12.96
C THR A 25 9.40 -7.33 -11.68
N GLU A 26 10.29 -6.35 -11.44
CA GLU A 26 10.11 -5.39 -10.37
C GLU A 26 8.73 -4.77 -10.55
N SER A 27 7.87 -4.90 -9.54
CA SER A 27 6.58 -4.26 -9.54
C SER A 27 6.81 -2.76 -9.50
N THR A 28 6.34 -2.05 -10.51
CA THR A 28 6.33 -0.57 -10.54
C THR A 28 5.15 -0.01 -9.76
N GLU A 29 4.30 -0.88 -9.22
CA GLU A 29 3.14 -0.49 -8.45
C GLU A 29 3.55 0.13 -7.11
N SER A 30 2.97 1.29 -6.82
CA SER A 30 3.14 1.96 -5.53
C SER A 30 2.05 1.52 -4.57
N LEU A 31 2.42 1.05 -3.39
CA LEU A 31 1.51 0.51 -2.41
C LEU A 31 1.40 1.43 -1.19
N VAL A 32 0.18 1.59 -0.68
CA VAL A 32 -0.12 2.39 0.52
C VAL A 32 -0.85 1.55 1.54
N ARG A 33 -0.37 1.59 2.80
CA ARG A 33 -1.02 1.00 3.95
C ARG A 33 -1.34 2.08 4.98
N VAL A 34 -2.57 2.10 5.47
CA VAL A 34 -3.04 3.08 6.43
C VAL A 34 -3.44 2.39 7.72
N ARG A 35 -2.97 2.90 8.84
CA ARG A 35 -3.39 2.50 10.17
C ARG A 35 -4.04 3.66 10.88
N VAL A 36 -5.17 3.41 11.53
CA VAL A 36 -5.86 4.41 12.34
C VAL A 36 -5.65 4.12 13.82
N ILE A 37 -5.21 5.13 14.55
CA ILE A 37 -4.98 5.08 16.00
C ILE A 37 -5.65 6.29 16.67
N ASN A 38 -5.91 6.18 17.95
CA ASN A 38 -6.32 7.34 18.76
C ASN A 38 -5.09 8.08 19.34
N SER A 39 -5.33 9.12 20.12
CA SER A 39 -4.25 9.91 20.76
C SER A 39 -3.37 9.11 21.73
N ASP A 40 -3.84 8.00 22.24
CA ASP A 40 -3.11 7.09 23.11
C ASP A 40 -2.38 5.97 22.35
N SER A 41 -2.30 6.08 21.02
CA SER A 41 -1.71 5.10 20.12
C SER A 41 -2.45 3.74 20.10
N ILE A 42 -3.69 3.70 20.56
CA ILE A 42 -4.53 2.49 20.55
C ILE A 42 -5.14 2.35 19.16
N PRO A 43 -5.08 1.16 18.54
CA PRO A 43 -5.72 0.88 17.25
C PRO A 43 -7.22 1.15 17.27
N VAL A 44 -7.72 1.71 16.19
CA VAL A 44 -9.16 2.01 16.05
C VAL A 44 -9.76 1.10 15.00
N GLN A 45 -10.56 0.14 15.45
CA GLN A 45 -11.31 -0.77 14.60
C GLN A 45 -12.51 -0.07 13.96
N ASN A 46 -12.90 -0.51 12.75
CA ASN A 46 -14.06 0.00 12.02
C ASN A 46 -14.04 1.53 11.76
N ALA A 47 -12.87 2.14 11.71
CA ALA A 47 -12.71 3.49 11.20
C ALA A 47 -12.80 3.48 9.67
N TRP A 48 -13.49 4.45 9.11
CA TRP A 48 -13.50 4.69 7.67
C TRP A 48 -12.23 5.43 7.27
N VAL A 49 -11.59 4.97 6.22
CA VAL A 49 -10.36 5.55 5.65
C VAL A 49 -10.58 5.87 4.18
N HIS A 50 -10.16 7.05 3.79
CA HIS A 50 -10.22 7.55 2.42
C HIS A 50 -8.83 8.04 2.02
N VAL A 51 -8.33 7.57 0.88
CA VAL A 51 -7.05 8.01 0.30
C VAL A 51 -7.34 8.64 -1.05
N PHE A 52 -6.85 9.85 -1.27
CA PHE A 52 -7.16 10.62 -2.47
C PHE A 52 -6.00 11.55 -2.87
N SER A 53 -6.01 12.01 -4.11
CA SER A 53 -5.03 12.99 -4.60
C SER A 53 -5.47 14.41 -4.28
N PRO A 54 -4.58 15.26 -3.72
CA PRO A 54 -4.90 16.67 -3.44
C PRO A 54 -5.40 17.42 -4.68
N GLY A 55 -6.48 18.15 -4.52
CA GLY A 55 -7.05 18.98 -5.59
C GLY A 55 -7.73 18.19 -6.71
N SER A 56 -7.84 16.86 -6.59
CA SER A 56 -8.55 15.99 -7.53
C SER A 56 -9.80 15.41 -6.87
N THR A 57 -10.88 15.32 -7.65
CA THR A 57 -12.03 14.48 -7.31
C THR A 57 -11.78 13.03 -7.65
N THR A 58 -10.64 12.73 -8.28
CA THR A 58 -10.25 11.39 -8.64
C THR A 58 -9.76 10.67 -7.38
N VAL A 59 -10.62 9.88 -6.85
CA VAL A 59 -10.30 8.90 -5.84
C VAL A 59 -9.66 7.72 -6.55
N PHE A 60 -8.62 7.13 -5.97
CA PHE A 60 -8.09 5.89 -6.49
C PHE A 60 -9.19 4.84 -6.43
N THR A 61 -9.74 4.54 -7.56
CA THR A 61 -10.79 3.54 -7.71
C THR A 61 -10.15 2.18 -7.86
N ASP A 62 -10.53 1.24 -7.02
CA ASP A 62 -10.37 -0.18 -7.34
C ASP A 62 -11.10 -0.44 -8.65
N PRO A 63 -10.43 -0.95 -9.69
CA PRO A 63 -11.10 -1.30 -10.93
C PRO A 63 -12.30 -2.24 -10.74
N ALA A 64 -12.36 -2.96 -9.63
CA ALA A 64 -13.47 -3.85 -9.29
C ALA A 64 -14.67 -3.15 -8.61
N THR A 65 -14.50 -1.93 -8.12
CA THR A 65 -15.56 -1.18 -7.43
C THR A 65 -15.59 0.26 -7.92
N SER A 66 -16.14 0.52 -9.07
CA SER A 66 -16.30 1.86 -9.65
C SER A 66 -17.00 2.82 -8.67
N GLY A 67 -16.25 3.43 -7.74
CA GLY A 67 -16.77 4.33 -6.73
C GLY A 67 -15.74 4.74 -5.70
N GLN A 68 -16.10 5.69 -4.88
CA GLN A 68 -15.25 6.30 -3.85
C GLN A 68 -14.62 5.26 -2.93
N TYR A 69 -13.30 5.39 -2.73
CA TYR A 69 -12.51 4.48 -1.94
C TYR A 69 -12.63 4.78 -0.45
N TRP A 70 -13.64 4.25 0.16
CA TRP A 70 -13.72 4.16 1.61
C TRP A 70 -13.45 2.73 2.05
N ARG A 71 -12.44 2.53 2.87
CA ARG A 71 -12.12 1.25 3.48
C ARG A 71 -12.30 1.32 4.98
N LYS A 72 -12.54 0.19 5.61
CA LYS A 72 -12.61 0.09 7.06
C LYS A 72 -11.34 -0.53 7.62
N THR A 73 -10.99 -0.12 8.84
CA THR A 73 -9.91 -0.72 9.59
C THR A 73 -10.35 -1.98 10.33
N GLY A 74 -9.45 -2.95 10.42
CA GLY A 74 -9.58 -4.15 11.24
C GLY A 74 -9.34 -3.89 12.73
N GLU A 75 -9.26 -4.96 13.52
CA GLU A 75 -9.03 -4.90 14.97
C GLU A 75 -7.67 -4.28 15.34
N ASP A 76 -6.68 -4.46 14.50
CA ASP A 76 -5.32 -3.90 14.63
C ASP A 76 -5.20 -2.45 14.15
N GLY A 77 -6.31 -1.85 13.71
CA GLY A 77 -6.39 -0.50 13.18
C GLY A 77 -5.89 -0.35 11.74
N TRP A 78 -5.38 -1.39 11.10
CA TRP A 78 -5.00 -1.36 9.70
C TRP A 78 -6.20 -1.48 8.77
N VAL A 79 -6.13 -0.79 7.65
CA VAL A 79 -7.03 -1.06 6.53
C VAL A 79 -6.74 -2.48 6.02
N ASP A 80 -7.76 -3.27 5.81
CA ASP A 80 -7.70 -4.69 5.43
C ASP A 80 -7.07 -4.93 4.05
N THR A 81 -7.01 -3.90 3.23
CA THR A 81 -6.50 -3.96 1.86
C THR A 81 -5.36 -2.97 1.66
N VAL A 82 -4.28 -3.43 1.04
CA VAL A 82 -3.23 -2.55 0.52
C VAL A 82 -3.78 -1.81 -0.69
N ILE A 83 -3.62 -0.49 -0.69
CA ILE A 83 -4.07 0.36 -1.79
C ILE A 83 -2.92 0.46 -2.80
N GLY A 84 -3.12 -0.09 -3.99
CA GLY A 84 -2.17 -0.05 -5.08
C GLY A 84 -2.57 0.94 -6.17
N PHE A 85 -1.61 1.53 -6.85
CA PHE A 85 -1.82 2.38 -8.01
C PHE A 85 -0.60 2.36 -8.95
N ASP A 86 -0.88 2.47 -10.24
CA ASP A 86 0.12 2.36 -11.32
C ASP A 86 0.90 3.66 -11.59
N TYR A 87 0.86 4.60 -10.66
CA TYR A 87 1.63 5.85 -10.78
C TYR A 87 2.90 5.74 -9.95
N GLY A 88 4.05 6.06 -10.54
CA GLY A 88 5.36 5.88 -9.92
C GLY A 88 5.48 6.52 -8.55
N GLU A 89 5.29 7.83 -8.45
CA GLU A 89 5.44 8.58 -7.19
C GLU A 89 4.30 9.59 -7.03
N ALA A 90 3.65 9.63 -5.86
CA ALA A 90 2.54 10.53 -5.59
C ALA A 90 2.46 10.95 -4.14
N TYR A 91 2.01 12.21 -3.91
CA TYR A 91 1.57 12.68 -2.60
C TYR A 91 0.06 12.53 -2.52
N LEU A 92 -0.42 11.83 -1.51
CA LEU A 92 -1.82 11.49 -1.33
C LEU A 92 -2.30 12.00 0.02
N ASP A 93 -3.50 12.56 0.05
CA ASP A 93 -4.19 12.88 1.27
C ASP A 93 -4.86 11.62 1.84
N VAL A 94 -4.86 11.52 3.16
CA VAL A 94 -5.49 10.42 3.89
C VAL A 94 -6.41 11.01 4.94
N GLU A 95 -7.68 10.66 4.86
CA GLU A 95 -8.70 11.01 5.84
C GLU A 95 -9.19 9.74 6.55
N ALA A 96 -9.30 9.80 7.87
CA ALA A 96 -9.88 8.74 8.68
C ALA A 96 -10.99 9.29 9.58
N SER A 97 -12.07 8.54 9.75
CA SER A 97 -13.19 8.95 10.60
C SER A 97 -13.88 7.76 11.28
N LYS A 98 -14.38 8.00 12.50
CA LYS A 98 -15.23 7.04 13.22
C LYS A 98 -16.16 7.80 14.18
N GLY A 99 -17.46 7.75 13.89
CA GLY A 99 -18.43 8.50 14.68
C GLY A 99 -18.10 10.01 14.71
N GLY A 100 -17.99 10.59 15.92
CA GLY A 100 -17.61 12.00 16.12
C GLY A 100 -16.11 12.29 16.09
N TRP A 101 -15.29 11.37 15.57
CA TRP A 101 -13.82 11.50 15.52
C TRP A 101 -13.33 11.55 14.08
N LYS A 102 -12.33 12.39 13.82
CA LYS A 102 -11.72 12.57 12.51
C LYS A 102 -10.21 12.80 12.63
N GLY A 103 -9.48 12.39 11.61
CA GLY A 103 -8.06 12.67 11.46
C GLY A 103 -7.68 12.75 10.01
N CYS A 104 -6.75 13.65 9.70
CA CYS A 104 -6.20 13.81 8.35
C CYS A 104 -4.69 13.79 8.40
N SER A 105 -4.10 13.28 7.33
CA SER A 105 -2.66 13.24 7.12
C SER A 105 -2.38 13.16 5.62
N PHE A 106 -1.11 13.06 5.26
CA PHE A 106 -0.70 12.83 3.88
C PHE A 106 0.38 11.75 3.84
N ILE A 107 0.46 11.04 2.74
CA ILE A 107 1.47 10.02 2.51
C ILE A 107 2.20 10.26 1.19
N HIS A 108 3.51 10.08 1.20
CA HIS A 108 4.33 10.06 0.01
C HIS A 108 4.49 8.62 -0.44
N ALA A 109 3.73 8.23 -1.44
CA ALA A 109 3.83 6.92 -2.07
C ALA A 109 4.96 6.91 -3.09
N LYS A 110 5.80 5.88 -3.04
CA LYS A 110 6.98 5.74 -3.89
C LYS A 110 6.86 4.50 -4.76
N GLU A 111 7.34 4.63 -5.99
CA GLU A 111 7.35 3.55 -6.97
C GLU A 111 8.01 2.27 -6.42
N GLY A 112 7.38 1.13 -6.65
CA GLY A 112 7.87 -0.18 -6.24
C GLY A 112 7.98 -0.40 -4.73
N GLN A 113 7.41 0.49 -3.90
CA GLN A 113 7.52 0.41 -2.44
C GLN A 113 6.14 0.41 -1.78
N THR A 114 6.10 -0.19 -0.58
CA THR A 114 4.96 -0.05 0.32
C THR A 114 5.22 1.10 1.28
N SER A 115 4.43 2.16 1.17
CA SER A 115 4.45 3.31 2.08
C SER A 115 3.40 3.12 3.16
N GLU A 116 3.75 3.35 4.43
CA GLU A 116 2.85 3.18 5.57
C GLU A 116 2.64 4.48 6.32
N ILE A 117 1.41 4.69 6.82
CA ILE A 117 1.08 5.87 7.63
C ILE A 117 0.14 5.52 8.77
N ASN A 118 0.36 6.18 9.93
CA ASN A 118 -0.59 6.20 11.04
C ASN A 118 -1.38 7.51 11.00
N VAL A 119 -2.70 7.40 10.97
CA VAL A 119 -3.62 8.54 11.07
C VAL A 119 -4.18 8.57 12.49
N ILE A 120 -3.96 9.69 13.20
CA ILE A 120 -4.47 9.88 14.55
C ILE A 120 -5.85 10.54 14.45
N ILE A 121 -6.89 9.87 14.92
CA ILE A 121 -8.21 10.47 15.01
C ILE A 121 -8.43 11.14 16.36
N LYS A 122 -9.06 12.31 16.34
CA LYS A 122 -9.42 13.14 17.48
C LYS A 122 -10.87 13.61 17.37
N PRO A 123 -11.47 14.13 18.44
CA PRO A 123 -12.83 14.70 18.35
C PRO A 123 -12.95 15.68 17.20
N PHE A 124 -14.08 15.70 16.52
CA PHE A 124 -14.29 16.45 15.28
C PHE A 124 -13.98 17.96 15.40
N GLY A 125 -14.16 18.55 16.58
CA GLY A 125 -13.85 19.95 16.86
C GLY A 125 -12.41 20.23 17.30
N ASP A 126 -11.55 19.21 17.39
CA ASP A 126 -10.15 19.41 17.77
C ASP A 126 -9.36 19.98 16.57
N LEU A 127 -8.79 21.17 16.75
CA LEU A 127 -8.01 21.87 15.72
C LEU A 127 -6.70 21.14 15.36
N ASN A 128 -6.28 20.18 16.19
CA ASN A 128 -5.06 19.40 15.97
C ASN A 128 -5.35 18.01 15.39
N ASN A 129 -6.48 17.81 14.72
CA ASN A 129 -6.82 16.55 14.05
C ASN A 129 -6.14 16.40 12.68
N GLY A 130 -5.35 17.39 12.26
CA GLY A 130 -4.61 17.37 11.00
C GLY A 130 -5.43 17.71 9.75
N CYS A 131 -6.75 17.92 9.90
CA CYS A 131 -7.63 18.23 8.77
C CYS A 131 -7.61 19.72 8.44
N PRO A 132 -7.73 20.09 7.14
CA PRO A 132 -7.93 21.46 6.73
C PRO A 132 -9.18 22.07 7.40
N GLN A 133 -9.07 23.34 7.80
CA GLN A 133 -10.14 24.10 8.42
C GLN A 133 -11.03 24.74 7.35
#